data_b0790ce25d8d9f6d4d7226480f398b20
#
_entry.id   b0790ce25d8d9f6d4d7226480f398b20
#
_cell.length_a   1.000
_cell.length_b   1.000
_cell.length_c   1.000
_cell.angle_alpha   90.00
_cell.angle_beta   90.00
_cell.angle_gamma   90.00
#
_symmetry.space_group_name_H-M   'P 1'
#
loop_
_entity.id
_entity.type
_entity.pdbx_description
1 polymer ?
#
loop_
_entity_poly.entity_id
_entity_poly.type
_entity_poly.pdbx_seq_one_letter_code
_entity_poly.pdbx_strand_id
1 'polypeptide(L)'
;MSLEITDDRYSRLELITWWDQEILKNARILVVGCGALGNEIVKNLAMLGIGNISVVDMDKVEESNLTRSILFRKEDEGRSKAEVICERAKEVNEDISINYFDGNIFNFGLGVFKNYDLIIGGLDNREARLFINQSCWKVSKPWIDGAIEVLTGVARMFIPPDNVCYECTMSEIDYKLINKRKSCMLLGLDEINEGKIPTTPTIASIIAGVQVQEAIKYLHKREDLKCLNGKGFIFNGGNNDSYIIEYQKNEECPSHYTFENIKKINKKFSEVKFSDVLEFGKEHFKDEDFNIEFNNEVVYELTDDSGGKEIEVKEYYANQNLMSVKDVKLDDGSILKIRSFHNLKTGSPLSEKLKDKKLTELKLPFNDILILRKGVDEIQIEFEYDEIFRTI
;
A
#
# COMPACT_ATOMS: atom_id res chain seq x y z
N MET A 1 31.94 -35.07 -8.42
CA MET A 1 32.17 -33.61 -8.42
C MET A 1 32.06 -33.18 -6.97
N SER A 2 33.15 -32.78 -6.33
CA SER A 2 33.09 -32.10 -5.03
C SER A 2 32.58 -30.69 -5.31
N LEU A 3 31.35 -30.39 -4.82
CA LEU A 3 30.92 -29.01 -4.74
C LEU A 3 31.89 -28.28 -3.83
N GLU A 4 32.71 -27.39 -4.37
CA GLU A 4 33.39 -26.39 -3.55
C GLU A 4 32.31 -25.48 -3.01
N ILE A 5 31.87 -25.73 -1.79
CA ILE A 5 30.98 -24.86 -1.07
C ILE A 5 31.81 -23.65 -0.67
N THR A 6 31.65 -22.53 -1.33
CA THR A 6 32.15 -21.25 -0.83
C THR A 6 31.47 -20.99 0.52
N ASP A 7 32.23 -20.81 1.58
CA ASP A 7 31.70 -20.60 2.94
C ASP A 7 31.25 -19.15 3.08
N ASP A 8 30.17 -18.79 2.35
CA ASP A 8 29.51 -17.51 2.40
C ASP A 8 28.21 -17.57 3.20
N ARG A 9 27.56 -16.43 3.36
CA ARG A 9 26.31 -16.26 4.11
C ARG A 9 25.18 -17.20 3.64
N TYR A 10 25.12 -17.51 2.35
CA TYR A 10 24.00 -18.23 1.70
C TYR A 10 24.32 -19.70 1.41
N SER A 11 25.55 -20.14 1.65
CA SER A 11 26.04 -21.47 1.30
C SER A 11 25.16 -22.63 1.80
N ARG A 12 24.51 -22.46 2.96
CA ARG A 12 23.57 -23.47 3.50
C ARG A 12 22.23 -23.47 2.76
N LEU A 13 21.77 -22.34 2.27
CA LEU A 13 20.55 -22.23 1.47
C LEU A 13 20.73 -22.86 0.09
N GLU A 14 21.93 -22.73 -0.49
CA GLU A 14 22.31 -23.31 -1.78
C GLU A 14 22.38 -24.84 -1.76
N LEU A 15 22.42 -25.47 -0.58
CA LEU A 15 22.25 -26.92 -0.44
C LEU A 15 20.83 -27.39 -0.75
N ILE A 16 19.83 -26.49 -0.74
CA ILE A 16 18.46 -26.79 -1.14
C ILE A 16 18.42 -26.87 -2.66
N THR A 17 18.17 -28.02 -3.21
CA THR A 17 18.33 -28.33 -4.65
C THR A 17 17.57 -27.43 -5.61
N TRP A 18 16.54 -26.76 -5.15
CA TRP A 18 15.71 -25.86 -5.95
C TRP A 18 15.93 -24.37 -5.60
N TRP A 19 16.81 -24.06 -4.65
CA TRP A 19 17.08 -22.69 -4.23
C TRP A 19 17.95 -21.98 -5.26
N ASP A 20 17.56 -20.77 -5.60
CA ASP A 20 18.31 -19.88 -6.47
C ASP A 20 18.46 -18.52 -5.78
N GLN A 21 19.64 -18.24 -5.26
CA GLN A 21 19.94 -17.01 -4.54
C GLN A 21 19.88 -15.78 -5.45
N GLU A 22 20.18 -15.91 -6.75
CA GLU A 22 20.15 -14.80 -7.69
C GLU A 22 18.69 -14.29 -7.93
N ILE A 23 17.70 -15.16 -7.87
CA ILE A 23 16.30 -14.76 -7.92
C ILE A 23 15.98 -13.81 -6.74
N LEU A 24 16.45 -14.15 -5.54
CA LEU A 24 16.20 -13.37 -4.34
C LEU A 24 16.98 -12.05 -4.34
N LYS A 25 18.23 -12.04 -4.80
CA LYS A 25 19.05 -10.83 -4.95
C LYS A 25 18.45 -9.83 -5.94
N ASN A 26 17.77 -10.29 -6.97
CA ASN A 26 17.16 -9.43 -7.98
C ASN A 26 15.71 -9.02 -7.60
N ALA A 27 15.11 -9.67 -6.63
CA ALA A 27 13.73 -9.40 -6.21
C ALA A 27 13.59 -8.00 -5.59
N ARG A 28 12.44 -7.38 -5.87
CA ARG A 28 12.01 -6.07 -5.33
C ARG A 28 10.75 -6.26 -4.52
N ILE A 29 10.84 -6.09 -3.21
CA ILE A 29 9.72 -6.28 -2.28
C ILE A 29 9.37 -4.97 -1.58
N LEU A 30 8.08 -4.62 -1.58
CA LEU A 30 7.53 -3.55 -0.76
C LEU A 30 6.92 -4.14 0.51
N VAL A 31 7.40 -3.72 1.67
CA VAL A 31 6.83 -4.07 2.97
C VAL A 31 6.04 -2.88 3.50
N VAL A 32 4.76 -3.09 3.80
CA VAL A 32 3.85 -2.05 4.30
C VAL A 32 3.50 -2.33 5.75
N GLY A 33 3.92 -1.42 6.64
CA GLY A 33 3.78 -1.54 8.08
C GLY A 33 5.02 -2.13 8.76
N CYS A 34 5.52 -1.42 9.77
CA CYS A 34 6.73 -1.75 10.54
C CYS A 34 6.41 -2.17 11.99
N GLY A 35 5.17 -2.60 12.26
CA GLY A 35 4.77 -3.14 13.56
C GLY A 35 5.39 -4.52 13.86
N ALA A 36 4.75 -5.31 14.70
CA ALA A 36 5.23 -6.64 15.09
C ALA A 36 5.46 -7.57 13.88
N LEU A 37 4.50 -7.64 12.95
CA LEU A 37 4.65 -8.42 11.71
C LEU A 37 5.75 -7.86 10.81
N GLY A 38 5.73 -6.56 10.55
CA GLY A 38 6.71 -5.93 9.65
C GLY A 38 8.15 -6.10 10.13
N ASN A 39 8.39 -6.02 11.44
CA ASN A 39 9.70 -6.31 12.03
C ASN A 39 10.21 -7.72 11.70
N GLU A 40 9.36 -8.72 11.88
CA GLU A 40 9.70 -10.12 11.61
C GLU A 40 9.84 -10.38 10.10
N ILE A 41 8.98 -9.78 9.27
CA ILE A 41 9.07 -9.85 7.81
C ILE A 41 10.40 -9.30 7.33
N VAL A 42 10.74 -8.05 7.68
CA VAL A 42 11.96 -7.38 7.22
C VAL A 42 13.21 -8.12 7.71
N LYS A 43 13.24 -8.56 8.98
CA LYS A 43 14.32 -9.40 9.51
C LYS A 43 14.53 -10.66 8.64
N ASN A 44 13.47 -11.38 8.34
CA ASN A 44 13.56 -12.62 7.56
C ASN A 44 13.99 -12.34 6.10
N LEU A 45 13.47 -11.30 5.46
CA LEU A 45 13.86 -10.90 4.11
C LEU A 45 15.33 -10.50 4.04
N ALA A 46 15.84 -9.76 5.05
CA ALA A 46 17.23 -9.38 5.16
C ALA A 46 18.15 -10.61 5.33
N MET A 47 17.78 -11.54 6.22
CA MET A 47 18.53 -12.79 6.43
C MET A 47 18.60 -13.66 5.17
N LEU A 48 17.54 -13.67 4.36
CA LEU A 48 17.45 -14.41 3.11
C LEU A 48 18.18 -13.72 1.95
N GLY A 49 18.61 -12.47 2.11
CA GLY A 49 19.29 -11.73 1.07
C GLY A 49 18.38 -11.27 -0.07
N ILE A 50 17.14 -10.86 0.25
CA ILE A 50 16.31 -10.15 -0.75
C ILE A 50 17.03 -8.86 -1.11
N GLY A 51 17.39 -8.73 -2.39
CA GLY A 51 18.31 -7.68 -2.81
C GLY A 51 17.76 -6.27 -2.76
N ASN A 52 16.43 -6.09 -2.95
CA ASN A 52 15.83 -4.74 -2.91
C ASN A 52 14.56 -4.76 -2.05
N ILE A 53 14.62 -4.12 -0.91
CA ILE A 53 13.52 -4.00 0.04
C ILE A 53 13.16 -2.52 0.19
N SER A 54 11.89 -2.19 0.05
CA SER A 54 11.38 -0.87 0.42
C SER A 54 10.35 -1.00 1.52
N VAL A 55 10.39 -0.08 2.48
CA VAL A 55 9.56 -0.16 3.68
C VAL A 55 8.76 1.13 3.82
N VAL A 56 7.49 1.04 4.18
CA VAL A 56 6.64 2.20 4.47
C VAL A 56 5.93 2.06 5.79
N ASP A 57 6.03 3.09 6.62
CA ASP A 57 5.28 3.25 7.87
C ASP A 57 5.22 4.75 8.24
N MET A 58 4.13 5.18 8.85
CA MET A 58 3.94 6.58 9.26
C MET A 58 4.18 6.81 10.74
N ASP A 59 4.34 5.74 11.52
CA ASP A 59 4.43 5.80 12.97
C ASP A 59 5.86 5.99 13.46
N LYS A 60 5.94 6.40 14.72
CA LYS A 60 7.19 6.45 15.49
C LYS A 60 7.31 5.26 16.43
N VAL A 61 8.54 4.93 16.75
CA VAL A 61 8.84 3.90 17.76
C VAL A 61 8.34 4.35 19.12
N GLU A 62 7.58 3.50 19.79
CA GLU A 62 7.09 3.68 21.17
C GLU A 62 7.66 2.58 22.07
N GLU A 63 7.83 2.84 23.35
CA GLU A 63 8.29 1.85 24.35
C GLU A 63 7.39 0.61 24.34
N SER A 64 6.08 0.78 24.12
CA SER A 64 5.11 -0.32 24.00
C SER A 64 5.41 -1.29 22.84
N ASN A 65 6.18 -0.87 21.84
CA ASN A 65 6.54 -1.71 20.68
C ASN A 65 7.65 -2.73 21.02
N LEU A 66 8.51 -2.41 22.01
CA LEU A 66 9.71 -3.19 22.33
C LEU A 66 9.42 -4.63 22.77
N THR A 67 8.20 -4.92 23.22
CA THR A 67 7.79 -6.27 23.61
C THR A 67 7.58 -7.23 22.44
N ARG A 68 7.45 -6.71 21.20
CA ARG A 68 7.05 -7.50 20.02
C ARG A 68 7.71 -7.08 18.71
N SER A 69 8.70 -6.17 18.75
CA SER A 69 9.36 -5.64 17.55
C SER A 69 10.88 -5.79 17.71
N ILE A 70 11.42 -6.88 17.18
CA ILE A 70 12.80 -7.33 17.41
C ILE A 70 13.88 -6.35 16.90
N LEU A 71 13.58 -5.55 15.88
CA LEU A 71 14.52 -4.61 15.29
C LEU A 71 14.54 -3.25 15.98
N PHE A 72 13.65 -2.99 16.95
CA PHE A 72 13.65 -1.74 17.72
C PHE A 72 14.40 -1.87 19.05
N ARG A 73 14.99 -0.76 19.49
CA ARG A 73 15.70 -0.61 20.75
C ARG A 73 15.12 0.55 21.54
N LYS A 74 15.43 0.65 22.82
CA LYS A 74 14.95 1.73 23.69
C LYS A 74 15.43 3.11 23.22
N GLU A 75 16.63 3.20 22.70
CA GLU A 75 17.21 4.43 22.14
C GLU A 75 16.52 4.92 20.87
N ASP A 76 15.72 4.08 20.22
CA ASP A 76 15.00 4.43 19.00
C ASP A 76 13.67 5.13 19.28
N GLU A 77 13.26 5.29 20.55
CA GLU A 77 11.98 5.91 20.92
C GLU A 77 11.83 7.30 20.29
N GLY A 78 10.68 7.54 19.66
CA GLY A 78 10.35 8.79 18.96
C GLY A 78 10.90 8.91 17.52
N ARG A 79 11.78 8.00 17.08
CA ARG A 79 12.27 7.94 15.69
C ARG A 79 11.23 7.28 14.79
N SER A 80 11.33 7.53 13.47
CA SER A 80 10.48 6.84 12.48
C SER A 80 10.68 5.32 12.52
N LYS A 81 9.58 4.55 12.58
CA LYS A 81 9.65 3.09 12.52
C LYS A 81 10.27 2.60 11.22
N ALA A 82 9.92 3.24 10.09
CA ALA A 82 10.42 2.86 8.78
C ALA A 82 11.93 3.10 8.64
N GLU A 83 12.44 4.22 9.18
CA GLU A 83 13.88 4.52 9.19
C GLU A 83 14.66 3.49 10.02
N VAL A 84 14.24 3.31 11.29
CA VAL A 84 14.94 2.43 12.24
C VAL A 84 14.99 0.99 11.74
N ILE A 85 13.88 0.46 11.21
CA ILE A 85 13.85 -0.93 10.73
C ILE A 85 14.82 -1.13 9.56
N CYS A 86 15.00 -0.13 8.70
CA CYS A 86 15.95 -0.20 7.61
C CYS A 86 17.40 -0.18 8.08
N GLU A 87 17.75 0.70 9.03
CA GLU A 87 19.09 0.70 9.65
C GLU A 87 19.43 -0.67 10.25
N ARG A 88 18.50 -1.23 11.05
CA ARG A 88 18.71 -2.53 11.70
C ARG A 88 18.76 -3.70 10.71
N ALA A 89 17.98 -3.65 9.64
CA ALA A 89 18.04 -4.66 8.58
C ALA A 89 19.39 -4.63 7.84
N LYS A 90 19.96 -3.45 7.66
CA LYS A 90 21.32 -3.27 7.09
C LYS A 90 22.38 -3.84 8.00
N GLU A 91 22.24 -3.73 9.33
CA GLU A 91 23.12 -4.39 10.31
C GLU A 91 23.01 -5.92 10.24
N VAL A 92 21.81 -6.47 9.97
CA VAL A 92 21.59 -7.91 9.78
C VAL A 92 22.25 -8.40 8.51
N ASN A 93 22.16 -7.64 7.41
CA ASN A 93 22.73 -7.99 6.12
C ASN A 93 23.12 -6.74 5.33
N GLU A 94 24.40 -6.50 5.22
CA GLU A 94 24.98 -5.35 4.49
C GLU A 94 24.85 -5.45 2.96
N ASP A 95 24.62 -6.66 2.42
CA ASP A 95 24.54 -6.89 0.98
C ASP A 95 23.20 -6.43 0.36
N ILE A 96 22.15 -6.27 1.16
CA ILE A 96 20.83 -5.87 0.66
C ILE A 96 20.76 -4.36 0.40
N SER A 97 19.98 -3.94 -0.58
CA SER A 97 19.55 -2.55 -0.75
C SER A 97 18.22 -2.38 -0.03
N ILE A 98 18.17 -1.51 0.97
CA ILE A 98 16.95 -1.23 1.70
C ILE A 98 16.74 0.27 1.82
N ASN A 99 15.51 0.71 1.59
CA ASN A 99 15.12 2.11 1.67
C ASN A 99 13.75 2.26 2.32
N TYR A 100 13.41 3.47 2.75
CA TYR A 100 12.18 3.72 3.50
C TYR A 100 11.40 4.94 3.03
N PHE A 101 10.12 4.92 3.30
CA PHE A 101 9.22 6.05 3.21
C PHE A 101 8.55 6.27 4.58
N ASP A 102 8.87 7.41 5.22
CA ASP A 102 8.23 7.83 6.48
C ASP A 102 6.93 8.56 6.14
N GLY A 103 5.85 7.82 6.09
CA GLY A 103 4.55 8.34 5.69
C GLY A 103 3.47 7.27 5.51
N ASN A 104 2.30 7.72 5.09
CA ASN A 104 1.13 6.87 4.93
C ASN A 104 1.14 6.17 3.57
N ILE A 105 0.69 4.90 3.51
CA ILE A 105 0.55 4.13 2.27
C ILE A 105 -0.38 4.81 1.25
N PHE A 106 -1.35 5.59 1.68
CA PHE A 106 -2.23 6.37 0.80
C PHE A 106 -1.51 7.49 0.03
N ASN A 107 -0.24 7.78 0.35
CA ASN A 107 0.60 8.65 -0.46
C ASN A 107 1.07 7.99 -1.76
N PHE A 108 0.93 6.67 -1.90
CA PHE A 108 1.42 5.92 -3.05
C PHE A 108 0.36 5.78 -4.13
N GLY A 109 0.72 6.18 -5.33
CA GLY A 109 -0.06 5.89 -6.52
C GLY A 109 0.28 4.52 -7.10
N LEU A 110 -0.48 4.11 -8.09
CA LEU A 110 -0.41 2.77 -8.68
C LEU A 110 0.95 2.44 -9.30
N GLY A 111 1.66 3.44 -9.83
CA GLY A 111 3.00 3.27 -10.39
C GLY A 111 4.03 2.84 -9.34
N VAL A 112 3.82 3.19 -8.06
CA VAL A 112 4.68 2.68 -6.97
C VAL A 112 4.51 1.18 -6.84
N PHE A 113 3.28 0.68 -6.73
CA PHE A 113 3.01 -0.76 -6.62
C PHE A 113 3.51 -1.55 -7.85
N LYS A 114 3.36 -0.97 -9.04
CA LYS A 114 3.82 -1.57 -10.31
C LYS A 114 5.33 -1.85 -10.31
N ASN A 115 6.11 -1.10 -9.57
CA ASN A 115 7.57 -1.19 -9.51
C ASN A 115 8.11 -2.39 -8.71
N TYR A 116 7.26 -3.11 -7.98
CA TYR A 116 7.67 -4.24 -7.14
C TYR A 116 7.24 -5.58 -7.74
N ASP A 117 7.95 -6.64 -7.40
CA ASP A 117 7.59 -8.01 -7.75
C ASP A 117 6.53 -8.55 -6.81
N LEU A 118 6.54 -8.08 -5.56
CA LEU A 118 5.67 -8.55 -4.50
C LEU A 118 5.48 -7.46 -3.44
N ILE A 119 4.27 -7.37 -2.88
CA ILE A 119 3.94 -6.52 -1.74
C ILE A 119 3.63 -7.41 -0.53
N ILE A 120 4.15 -7.07 0.66
CA ILE A 120 3.86 -7.79 1.91
C ILE A 120 3.31 -6.81 2.93
N GLY A 121 2.11 -7.10 3.44
CA GLY A 121 1.42 -6.31 4.45
C GLY A 121 1.68 -6.81 5.87
N GLY A 122 2.12 -5.91 6.74
CA GLY A 122 2.21 -6.10 8.20
C GLY A 122 1.31 -5.11 8.94
N LEU A 123 0.06 -4.97 8.50
CA LEU A 123 -0.88 -3.91 8.86
C LEU A 123 -1.84 -4.33 9.97
N ASP A 124 -2.38 -3.34 10.66
CA ASP A 124 -3.39 -3.49 11.72
C ASP A 124 -4.78 -2.94 11.34
N ASN A 125 -4.91 -2.26 10.20
CA ASN A 125 -6.19 -1.68 9.77
C ASN A 125 -6.71 -2.23 8.44
N ARG A 126 -8.05 -2.31 8.33
CA ARG A 126 -8.75 -2.86 7.15
C ARG A 126 -8.71 -1.96 5.93
N GLU A 127 -8.70 -0.65 6.15
CA GLU A 127 -8.74 0.33 5.07
C GLU A 127 -7.45 0.32 4.25
N ALA A 128 -6.29 0.27 4.91
CA ALA A 128 -5.00 0.13 4.25
C ALA A 128 -4.89 -1.21 3.49
N ARG A 129 -5.40 -2.31 4.07
CA ARG A 129 -5.45 -3.61 3.37
C ARG A 129 -6.30 -3.56 2.11
N LEU A 130 -7.48 -2.95 2.18
CA LEU A 130 -8.36 -2.78 1.02
C LEU A 130 -7.69 -1.92 -0.05
N PHE A 131 -7.04 -0.83 0.34
CA PHE A 131 -6.30 0.04 -0.58
C PHE A 131 -5.16 -0.70 -1.29
N ILE A 132 -4.34 -1.46 -0.56
CA ILE A 132 -3.27 -2.28 -1.15
C ILE A 132 -3.87 -3.32 -2.11
N ASN A 133 -4.94 -3.99 -1.70
CA ASN A 133 -5.61 -4.98 -2.54
C ASN A 133 -6.07 -4.38 -3.88
N GLN A 134 -6.78 -3.26 -3.83
CA GLN A 134 -7.28 -2.57 -5.02
C GLN A 134 -6.13 -2.07 -5.90
N SER A 135 -5.08 -1.53 -5.29
CA SER A 135 -3.89 -1.06 -6.01
C SER A 135 -3.15 -2.21 -6.70
N CYS A 136 -2.88 -3.29 -5.96
CA CYS A 136 -2.21 -4.48 -6.48
C CYS A 136 -3.01 -5.14 -7.60
N TRP A 137 -4.34 -5.21 -7.47
CA TRP A 137 -5.20 -5.80 -8.49
C TRP A 137 -5.18 -5.00 -9.80
N LYS A 138 -5.31 -3.67 -9.72
CA LYS A 138 -5.27 -2.78 -10.88
C LYS A 138 -3.98 -2.93 -11.70
N VAL A 139 -2.84 -3.13 -11.05
CA VAL A 139 -1.53 -3.24 -11.73
C VAL A 139 -0.99 -4.67 -11.80
N SER A 140 -1.82 -5.67 -11.56
CA SER A 140 -1.50 -7.11 -11.65
C SER A 140 -0.29 -7.50 -10.81
N LYS A 141 -0.21 -7.01 -9.56
CA LYS A 141 0.86 -7.36 -8.63
C LYS A 141 0.35 -8.25 -7.49
N PRO A 142 1.05 -9.33 -7.15
CA PRO A 142 0.67 -10.16 -6.01
C PRO A 142 0.94 -9.43 -4.70
N TRP A 143 0.16 -9.78 -3.68
CA TRP A 143 0.44 -9.34 -2.34
C TRP A 143 0.11 -10.38 -1.28
N ILE A 144 0.79 -10.31 -0.16
CA ILE A 144 0.65 -11.21 0.97
C ILE A 144 0.19 -10.39 2.18
N ASP A 145 -0.95 -10.77 2.74
CA ASP A 145 -1.51 -10.18 3.94
C ASP A 145 -1.23 -11.02 5.16
N GLY A 146 -0.98 -10.38 6.30
CA GLY A 146 -0.91 -10.99 7.61
C GLY A 146 -1.79 -10.26 8.62
N ALA A 147 -2.47 -11.03 9.47
CA ALA A 147 -3.21 -10.47 10.61
C ALA A 147 -2.97 -11.33 11.85
N ILE A 148 -2.83 -10.67 12.99
CA ILE A 148 -2.56 -11.31 14.27
C ILE A 148 -3.41 -10.70 15.37
N GLU A 149 -3.87 -11.54 16.28
CA GLU A 149 -4.63 -11.15 17.46
C GLU A 149 -4.35 -12.12 18.61
N VAL A 150 -3.86 -11.63 19.74
CA VAL A 150 -3.49 -12.40 20.94
C VAL A 150 -2.51 -13.54 20.61
N LEU A 151 -3.00 -14.75 20.43
CA LEU A 151 -2.25 -15.97 20.08
C LEU A 151 -2.70 -16.56 18.73
N THR A 152 -3.59 -15.90 18.00
CA THR A 152 -4.10 -16.35 16.71
C THR A 152 -3.60 -15.49 15.59
N GLY A 153 -3.53 -16.05 14.39
CA GLY A 153 -3.16 -15.26 13.23
C GLY A 153 -3.49 -15.95 11.92
N VAL A 154 -3.43 -15.17 10.86
CA VAL A 154 -3.67 -15.61 9.49
C VAL A 154 -2.64 -15.02 8.54
N ALA A 155 -2.14 -15.84 7.62
CA ALA A 155 -1.40 -15.38 6.44
C ALA A 155 -2.20 -15.75 5.19
N ARG A 156 -2.33 -14.80 4.25
CA ARG A 156 -3.09 -14.94 3.01
C ARG A 156 -2.28 -14.44 1.84
N MET A 157 -2.42 -15.06 0.69
CA MET A 157 -1.78 -14.58 -0.53
C MET A 157 -2.82 -14.37 -1.63
N PHE A 158 -2.68 -13.28 -2.37
CA PHE A 158 -3.58 -12.88 -3.45
C PHE A 158 -2.76 -12.58 -4.71
N ILE A 159 -3.06 -13.30 -5.79
CA ILE A 159 -2.37 -13.18 -7.08
C ILE A 159 -3.40 -12.81 -8.14
N PRO A 160 -3.40 -11.54 -8.64
CA PRO A 160 -4.27 -11.13 -9.75
C PRO A 160 -3.90 -11.89 -11.06
N PRO A 161 -4.82 -11.95 -12.05
CA PRO A 161 -6.17 -11.38 -12.05
C PRO A 161 -7.28 -12.39 -11.73
N ASP A 162 -7.01 -13.70 -11.73
CA ASP A 162 -8.05 -14.73 -11.92
C ASP A 162 -8.50 -15.45 -10.65
N ASN A 163 -8.22 -14.91 -9.47
CA ASN A 163 -8.54 -15.58 -8.22
C ASN A 163 -9.27 -14.66 -7.24
N VAL A 164 -9.45 -15.16 -6.03
CA VAL A 164 -9.96 -14.41 -4.88
C VAL A 164 -9.01 -13.28 -4.53
N CYS A 165 -9.56 -12.12 -4.20
CA CYS A 165 -8.82 -10.99 -3.64
C CYS A 165 -9.17 -10.78 -2.16
N TYR A 166 -8.48 -9.86 -1.48
CA TYR A 166 -8.78 -9.54 -0.09
C TYR A 166 -10.22 -9.05 0.10
N GLU A 167 -10.73 -8.21 -0.81
CA GLU A 167 -12.09 -7.69 -0.72
C GLU A 167 -13.16 -8.79 -0.82
N CYS A 168 -12.90 -9.89 -1.54
CA CYS A 168 -13.78 -11.07 -1.53
C CYS A 168 -13.89 -11.72 -0.14
N THR A 169 -12.91 -11.52 0.73
CA THR A 169 -12.92 -12.09 2.10
C THR A 169 -13.62 -11.19 3.12
N MET A 170 -14.01 -9.97 2.72
CA MET A 170 -14.64 -9.00 3.59
C MET A 170 -16.12 -9.28 3.79
N SER A 171 -16.58 -9.02 5.00
CA SER A 171 -17.99 -9.08 5.39
C SER A 171 -18.66 -7.69 5.30
N GLU A 172 -19.99 -7.66 5.34
CA GLU A 172 -20.74 -6.40 5.47
C GLU A 172 -20.34 -5.60 6.73
N ILE A 173 -19.89 -6.28 7.78
CA ILE A 173 -19.44 -5.62 9.01
C ILE A 173 -18.15 -4.86 8.74
N ASP A 174 -17.21 -5.43 7.96
CA ASP A 174 -15.97 -4.76 7.61
C ASP A 174 -16.22 -3.47 6.84
N TYR A 175 -17.12 -3.49 5.86
CA TYR A 175 -17.55 -2.29 5.13
C TYR A 175 -18.22 -1.25 6.04
N LYS A 176 -19.09 -1.69 6.97
CA LYS A 176 -19.71 -0.78 7.93
C LYS A 176 -18.69 -0.09 8.82
N LEU A 177 -17.64 -0.78 9.25
CA LEU A 177 -16.56 -0.21 10.05
C LEU A 177 -15.74 0.82 9.27
N ILE A 178 -15.36 0.52 8.03
CA ILE A 178 -14.64 1.46 7.15
C ILE A 178 -15.50 2.70 6.89
N ASN A 179 -16.77 2.52 6.51
CA ASN A 179 -17.67 3.62 6.23
C ASN A 179 -17.96 4.48 7.46
N LYS A 180 -18.07 3.87 8.65
CA LYS A 180 -18.25 4.59 9.91
C LYS A 180 -17.07 5.51 10.19
N ARG A 181 -15.83 5.03 10.01
CA ARG A 181 -14.62 5.84 10.20
C ARG A 181 -14.59 7.04 9.25
N LYS A 182 -14.86 6.82 7.95
CA LYS A 182 -14.96 7.90 6.96
C LYS A 182 -16.08 8.91 7.32
N SER A 183 -17.23 8.43 7.74
CA SER A 183 -18.35 9.29 8.15
C SER A 183 -18.03 10.10 9.42
N CYS A 184 -17.37 9.51 10.41
CA CYS A 184 -16.93 10.22 11.61
C CYS A 184 -15.98 11.37 11.26
N MET A 185 -15.02 11.14 10.38
CA MET A 185 -14.10 12.18 9.88
C MET A 185 -14.90 13.33 9.22
N LEU A 186 -15.81 13.02 8.30
CA LEU A 186 -16.60 14.02 7.58
C LEU A 186 -17.54 14.82 8.51
N LEU A 187 -17.95 14.23 9.64
CA LEU A 187 -18.79 14.88 10.66
C LEU A 187 -17.96 15.56 11.76
N GLY A 188 -16.62 15.57 11.66
CA GLY A 188 -15.73 16.16 12.67
C GLY A 188 -15.81 15.47 14.04
N LEU A 189 -16.27 14.21 14.08
CA LEU A 189 -16.31 13.42 15.31
C LEU A 189 -14.93 12.81 15.56
N ASP A 190 -14.51 12.80 16.83
CA ASP A 190 -13.24 12.20 17.22
C ASP A 190 -13.16 10.75 16.71
N GLU A 191 -11.97 10.36 16.24
CA GLU A 191 -11.74 9.01 15.77
C GLU A 191 -12.14 8.01 16.84
N ILE A 192 -12.91 7.00 16.44
CA ILE A 192 -13.16 5.86 17.31
C ILE A 192 -11.82 5.18 17.48
N ASN A 193 -11.22 5.31 18.67
CA ASN A 193 -10.07 4.54 19.06
C ASN A 193 -10.48 3.06 18.96
N GLU A 194 -10.21 2.42 17.81
CA GLU A 194 -10.15 0.97 17.77
C GLU A 194 -9.03 0.60 18.74
N GLY A 195 -9.38 0.00 19.87
CA GLY A 195 -8.43 -0.32 20.92
C GLY A 195 -7.28 -1.10 20.32
N LYS A 196 -6.04 -0.77 20.73
CA LYS A 196 -4.82 -1.48 20.26
C LYS A 196 -5.04 -2.97 20.44
N ILE A 197 -5.05 -3.73 19.35
CA ILE A 197 -5.25 -5.19 19.38
C ILE A 197 -4.05 -5.81 20.10
N PRO A 198 -4.27 -6.53 21.22
CA PRO A 198 -3.16 -7.17 21.93
C PRO A 198 -2.55 -8.28 21.05
N THR A 199 -1.23 -8.30 20.97
CA THR A 199 -0.49 -9.29 20.18
C THR A 199 0.74 -9.76 20.93
N THR A 200 1.14 -11.01 20.68
CA THR A 200 2.38 -11.57 21.23
C THR A 200 3.48 -11.59 20.17
N PRO A 201 4.76 -11.53 20.54
CA PRO A 201 5.87 -11.67 19.60
C PRO A 201 5.86 -13.05 18.90
N THR A 202 5.43 -14.08 19.60
CA THR A 202 5.40 -15.46 19.09
C THR A 202 4.44 -15.61 17.92
N ILE A 203 3.23 -15.05 17.98
CA ILE A 203 2.30 -15.12 16.86
C ILE A 203 2.79 -14.27 15.67
N ALA A 204 3.44 -13.14 15.95
CA ALA A 204 4.04 -12.31 14.91
C ALA A 204 5.13 -13.09 14.15
N SER A 205 6.02 -13.80 14.86
CA SER A 205 7.08 -14.62 14.25
C SER A 205 6.53 -15.75 13.40
N ILE A 206 5.47 -16.44 13.87
CA ILE A 206 4.85 -17.55 13.12
C ILE A 206 4.22 -17.04 11.83
N ILE A 207 3.37 -16.04 11.92
CA ILE A 207 2.63 -15.53 10.74
C ILE A 207 3.57 -14.84 9.75
N ALA A 208 4.49 -14.01 10.21
CA ALA A 208 5.51 -13.41 9.34
C ALA A 208 6.41 -14.47 8.67
N GLY A 209 6.75 -15.54 9.39
CA GLY A 209 7.47 -16.69 8.83
C GLY A 209 6.71 -17.32 7.66
N VAL A 210 5.40 -17.51 7.80
CA VAL A 210 4.55 -18.02 6.70
C VAL A 210 4.46 -17.02 5.56
N GLN A 211 4.28 -15.72 5.84
CA GLN A 211 4.25 -14.70 4.79
C GLN A 211 5.54 -14.69 3.95
N VAL A 212 6.70 -14.77 4.60
CA VAL A 212 7.99 -14.81 3.90
C VAL A 212 8.18 -16.14 3.18
N GLN A 213 7.69 -17.26 3.72
CA GLN A 213 7.70 -18.55 3.03
C GLN A 213 6.89 -18.50 1.74
N GLU A 214 5.72 -17.85 1.75
CA GLU A 214 4.92 -17.63 0.54
C GLU A 214 5.67 -16.76 -0.49
N ALA A 215 6.38 -15.72 -0.02
CA ALA A 215 7.21 -14.88 -0.88
C ALA A 215 8.31 -15.70 -1.58
N ILE A 216 9.04 -16.55 -0.84
CA ILE A 216 10.06 -17.44 -1.41
C ILE A 216 9.45 -18.35 -2.49
N LYS A 217 8.33 -19.01 -2.20
CA LYS A 217 7.67 -19.90 -3.16
C LYS A 217 7.25 -19.15 -4.43
N TYR A 218 6.66 -17.98 -4.26
CA TYR A 218 6.22 -17.17 -5.39
C TYR A 218 7.38 -16.70 -6.26
N LEU A 219 8.46 -16.20 -5.67
CA LEU A 219 9.60 -15.67 -6.41
C LEU A 219 10.32 -16.76 -7.21
N HIS A 220 10.44 -17.97 -6.69
CA HIS A 220 11.05 -19.10 -7.40
C HIS A 220 10.17 -19.65 -8.54
N LYS A 221 8.88 -19.32 -8.60
CA LYS A 221 7.94 -19.69 -9.68
C LYS A 221 7.93 -21.18 -10.03
N ARG A 222 8.05 -22.05 -9.03
CA ARG A 222 8.10 -23.49 -9.24
C ARG A 222 6.72 -24.12 -9.11
N GLU A 223 6.38 -25.04 -10.01
CA GLU A 223 5.07 -25.73 -10.02
C GLU A 223 4.86 -26.64 -8.81
N ASP A 224 5.95 -27.20 -8.25
CA ASP A 224 5.91 -28.05 -7.07
C ASP A 224 5.81 -27.27 -5.73
N LEU A 225 6.04 -25.96 -5.74
CA LEU A 225 5.91 -25.07 -4.59
C LEU A 225 4.63 -24.24 -4.69
N LYS A 226 3.51 -24.84 -4.31
CA LYS A 226 2.20 -24.18 -4.39
C LYS A 226 2.04 -23.08 -3.34
N CYS A 227 1.73 -21.86 -3.80
CA CYS A 227 1.40 -20.73 -2.95
C CYS A 227 -0.03 -20.82 -2.40
N LEU A 228 -0.28 -20.04 -1.34
CA LEU A 228 -1.61 -19.86 -0.72
C LEU A 228 -2.55 -18.96 -1.56
N ASN A 229 -2.44 -18.98 -2.90
CA ASN A 229 -3.23 -18.11 -3.76
C ASN A 229 -4.74 -18.34 -3.54
N GLY A 230 -5.45 -17.31 -3.04
CA GLY A 230 -6.87 -17.39 -2.69
C GLY A 230 -7.16 -18.22 -1.42
N LYS A 231 -6.15 -18.52 -0.62
CA LYS A 231 -6.25 -19.32 0.61
C LYS A 231 -5.67 -18.57 1.80
N GLY A 232 -6.05 -19.00 3.00
CA GLY A 232 -5.49 -18.51 4.24
C GLY A 232 -4.92 -19.64 5.09
N PHE A 233 -3.69 -19.48 5.55
CA PHE A 233 -3.13 -20.28 6.64
C PHE A 233 -3.57 -19.68 7.96
N ILE A 234 -4.31 -20.43 8.75
CA ILE A 234 -4.74 -20.04 10.10
C ILE A 234 -3.89 -20.77 11.12
N PHE A 235 -3.41 -20.04 12.12
CA PHE A 235 -2.77 -20.61 13.29
C PHE A 235 -3.50 -20.18 14.57
N ASN A 236 -3.82 -21.14 15.42
CA ASN A 236 -4.39 -20.93 16.75
C ASN A 236 -3.41 -21.41 17.82
N GLY A 237 -2.70 -20.48 18.43
CA GLY A 237 -1.72 -20.77 19.48
C GLY A 237 -2.33 -21.17 20.82
N GLY A 238 -3.66 -21.09 21.01
CA GLY A 238 -4.32 -21.56 22.22
C GLY A 238 -4.29 -23.10 22.35
N ASN A 239 -4.30 -23.79 21.23
CA ASN A 239 -4.23 -25.25 21.15
C ASN A 239 -3.14 -25.78 20.20
N ASN A 240 -2.33 -24.86 19.62
CA ASN A 240 -1.30 -25.13 18.62
C ASN A 240 -1.82 -25.82 17.34
N ASP A 241 -3.06 -25.53 16.94
CA ASP A 241 -3.63 -26.03 15.69
C ASP A 241 -3.31 -25.09 14.52
N SER A 242 -3.16 -25.67 13.34
CA SER A 242 -3.07 -24.93 12.09
C SER A 242 -3.85 -25.60 10.99
N TYR A 243 -4.47 -24.79 10.13
CA TYR A 243 -5.24 -25.30 8.99
C TYR A 243 -5.28 -24.30 7.85
N ILE A 244 -5.61 -24.79 6.66
CA ILE A 244 -5.79 -23.94 5.47
C ILE A 244 -7.29 -23.78 5.24
N ILE A 245 -7.70 -22.54 4.99
CA ILE A 245 -9.05 -22.22 4.51
C ILE A 245 -8.98 -21.79 3.05
N GLU A 246 -10.03 -22.07 2.30
CA GLU A 246 -10.22 -21.60 0.93
C GLU A 246 -11.31 -20.54 0.92
N TYR A 247 -10.99 -19.37 0.32
CA TYR A 247 -11.96 -18.31 0.15
C TYR A 247 -12.72 -18.48 -1.17
N GLN A 248 -13.95 -18.02 -1.19
CA GLN A 248 -14.76 -18.04 -2.40
C GLN A 248 -14.62 -16.70 -3.15
N LYS A 249 -14.43 -16.78 -4.45
CA LYS A 249 -14.39 -15.60 -5.32
C LYS A 249 -15.80 -14.99 -5.38
N ASN A 250 -15.88 -13.70 -5.17
CA ASN A 250 -17.08 -12.92 -5.46
C ASN A 250 -16.96 -12.37 -6.88
N GLU A 251 -17.81 -12.84 -7.79
CA GLU A 251 -17.78 -12.43 -9.20
C GLU A 251 -18.14 -10.94 -9.40
N GLU A 252 -18.90 -10.37 -8.47
CA GLU A 252 -19.28 -8.94 -8.48
C GLU A 252 -18.32 -8.07 -7.64
N CYS A 253 -17.15 -8.59 -7.27
CA CYS A 253 -16.20 -7.86 -6.43
C CYS A 253 -15.63 -6.64 -7.17
N PRO A 254 -15.76 -5.43 -6.61
CA PRO A 254 -15.31 -4.21 -7.28
C PRO A 254 -13.79 -4.11 -7.42
N SER A 255 -13.01 -4.88 -6.65
CA SER A 255 -11.55 -4.94 -6.78
C SER A 255 -11.08 -5.68 -8.03
N HIS A 256 -11.91 -6.49 -8.68
CA HIS A 256 -11.53 -7.32 -9.82
C HIS A 256 -11.47 -6.53 -11.13
N TYR A 257 -10.71 -5.44 -11.10
CA TYR A 257 -10.49 -4.59 -12.27
C TYR A 257 -8.98 -4.40 -12.47
N THR A 258 -8.48 -4.80 -13.64
CA THR A 258 -7.06 -4.77 -13.98
C THR A 258 -6.83 -3.86 -15.18
N PHE A 259 -5.80 -3.05 -15.14
CA PHE A 259 -5.40 -2.17 -16.23
C PHE A 259 -4.74 -2.98 -17.35
N GLU A 260 -5.25 -2.82 -18.58
CA GLU A 260 -4.73 -3.54 -19.75
C GLU A 260 -3.86 -2.67 -20.66
N ASN A 261 -4.19 -1.38 -20.79
CA ASN A 261 -3.62 -0.48 -21.78
C ASN A 261 -2.94 0.74 -21.15
N ILE A 262 -1.87 0.51 -20.41
CA ILE A 262 -1.11 1.61 -19.79
C ILE A 262 -0.21 2.26 -20.83
N LYS A 263 -0.44 3.55 -21.13
CA LYS A 263 0.40 4.38 -22.00
C LYS A 263 1.33 5.23 -21.16
N LYS A 264 2.56 5.44 -21.64
CA LYS A 264 3.56 6.21 -20.90
C LYS A 264 3.71 7.62 -21.46
N ILE A 265 3.64 8.61 -20.58
CA ILE A 265 4.07 9.98 -20.86
C ILE A 265 5.52 10.11 -20.38
N ASN A 266 6.44 10.47 -21.29
CA ASN A 266 7.88 10.61 -21.01
C ASN A 266 8.15 11.94 -20.30
N LYS A 267 7.64 12.09 -19.10
CA LYS A 267 7.81 13.23 -18.21
C LYS A 267 7.68 12.75 -16.78
N LYS A 268 8.53 13.24 -15.87
CA LYS A 268 8.47 12.86 -14.46
C LYS A 268 7.14 13.29 -13.85
N PHE A 269 6.55 12.45 -13.00
CA PHE A 269 5.28 12.75 -12.34
C PHE A 269 5.26 14.12 -11.67
N SER A 270 6.35 14.50 -10.99
CA SER A 270 6.50 15.80 -10.31
C SER A 270 6.56 17.00 -11.24
N GLU A 271 6.80 16.79 -12.53
CA GLU A 271 6.90 17.84 -13.54
C GLU A 271 5.63 17.98 -14.39
N VAL A 272 4.76 16.98 -14.36
CA VAL A 272 3.53 16.94 -15.16
C VAL A 272 2.55 17.99 -14.69
N LYS A 273 2.08 18.80 -15.62
CA LYS A 273 0.95 19.71 -15.43
C LYS A 273 -0.36 19.01 -15.84
N PHE A 274 -1.47 19.46 -15.28
CA PHE A 274 -2.77 18.97 -15.69
C PHE A 274 -3.04 19.19 -17.18
N SER A 275 -2.52 20.27 -17.78
CA SER A 275 -2.54 20.53 -19.22
C SER A 275 -1.88 19.43 -20.06
N ASP A 276 -0.78 18.83 -19.57
CA ASP A 276 -0.10 17.75 -20.30
C ASP A 276 -1.04 16.51 -20.42
N VAL A 277 -1.82 16.25 -19.36
CA VAL A 277 -2.82 15.17 -19.34
C VAL A 277 -3.95 15.44 -20.35
N LEU A 278 -4.44 16.70 -20.38
CA LEU A 278 -5.48 17.12 -21.33
C LEU A 278 -5.01 17.01 -22.78
N GLU A 279 -3.79 17.44 -23.06
CA GLU A 279 -3.20 17.39 -24.42
C GLU A 279 -3.03 15.93 -24.87
N PHE A 280 -2.49 15.07 -24.01
CA PHE A 280 -2.37 13.65 -24.30
C PHE A 280 -3.71 12.99 -24.61
N GLY A 281 -4.75 13.27 -23.79
CA GLY A 281 -6.09 12.73 -24.02
C GLY A 281 -6.71 13.23 -25.32
N LYS A 282 -6.54 14.53 -25.63
CA LYS A 282 -6.98 15.13 -26.89
C LYS A 282 -6.32 14.50 -28.12
N GLU A 283 -5.03 14.25 -28.08
CA GLU A 283 -4.30 13.58 -29.15
C GLU A 283 -4.76 12.13 -29.32
N HIS A 284 -4.97 11.43 -28.21
CA HIS A 284 -5.36 10.02 -28.23
C HIS A 284 -6.78 9.81 -28.77
N PHE A 285 -7.77 10.52 -28.20
CA PHE A 285 -9.18 10.39 -28.60
C PHE A 285 -9.56 11.19 -29.85
N LYS A 286 -8.65 12.06 -30.32
CA LYS A 286 -8.91 13.04 -31.37
C LYS A 286 -10.16 13.89 -31.12
N ASP A 287 -10.38 14.19 -29.84
CA ASP A 287 -11.52 14.93 -29.31
C ASP A 287 -11.14 15.64 -28.01
N GLU A 288 -11.83 16.73 -27.73
CA GLU A 288 -11.64 17.51 -26.49
C GLU A 288 -12.61 17.08 -25.38
N ASP A 289 -13.64 16.29 -25.69
CA ASP A 289 -14.66 15.83 -24.72
C ASP A 289 -14.36 14.42 -24.23
N PHE A 290 -13.73 14.31 -23.07
CA PHE A 290 -13.45 13.08 -22.36
C PHE A 290 -13.40 13.33 -20.83
N ASN A 291 -13.35 12.26 -20.06
CA ASN A 291 -13.23 12.31 -18.61
C ASN A 291 -11.83 11.89 -18.15
N ILE A 292 -11.37 12.49 -17.06
CA ILE A 292 -10.17 12.09 -16.33
C ILE A 292 -10.63 11.50 -15.00
N GLU A 293 -10.34 10.24 -14.75
CA GLU A 293 -10.69 9.54 -13.52
C GLU A 293 -9.44 9.36 -12.66
N PHE A 294 -9.58 9.62 -11.37
CA PHE A 294 -8.53 9.53 -10.36
C PHE A 294 -8.79 8.30 -9.48
N ASN A 295 -7.74 7.67 -8.99
CA ASN A 295 -7.89 6.49 -8.12
C ASN A 295 -8.39 6.83 -6.72
N ASN A 296 -8.30 8.09 -6.31
CA ASN A 296 -8.72 8.60 -5.01
C ASN A 296 -9.52 9.90 -5.19
N GLU A 297 -10.36 10.20 -4.22
CA GLU A 297 -11.02 11.51 -4.12
C GLU A 297 -10.00 12.62 -3.89
N VAL A 298 -10.01 13.61 -4.75
CA VAL A 298 -9.18 14.82 -4.66
C VAL A 298 -10.03 15.94 -4.08
N VAL A 299 -9.69 16.37 -2.89
CA VAL A 299 -10.29 17.57 -2.28
C VAL A 299 -9.72 18.81 -2.96
N TYR A 300 -10.57 19.75 -3.32
CA TYR A 300 -10.14 20.98 -3.98
C TYR A 300 -10.64 22.25 -3.28
N GLU A 301 -11.58 22.13 -2.36
CA GLU A 301 -12.19 23.28 -1.69
C GLU A 301 -12.73 22.88 -0.31
N LEU A 302 -12.54 23.75 0.67
CA LEU A 302 -13.17 23.68 1.98
C LEU A 302 -14.06 24.93 2.15
N THR A 303 -15.30 24.74 2.59
CA THR A 303 -16.26 25.83 2.78
C THR A 303 -16.83 25.83 4.20
N ASP A 304 -16.91 27.01 4.80
CA ASP A 304 -17.61 27.22 6.06
C ASP A 304 -19.04 27.67 5.77
N ASP A 305 -20.02 26.86 6.19
CA ASP A 305 -21.45 27.10 5.99
C ASP A 305 -22.15 27.47 7.32
N SER A 306 -21.38 27.72 8.37
CA SER A 306 -21.91 28.01 9.70
C SER A 306 -22.46 29.43 9.78
N GLY A 307 -23.77 29.57 9.53
CA GLY A 307 -24.61 30.65 10.06
C GLY A 307 -24.44 32.05 9.48
N GLY A 308 -24.73 32.26 8.20
CA GLY A 308 -25.11 33.58 7.67
C GLY A 308 -24.01 34.62 7.52
N LYS A 309 -22.74 34.24 7.64
CA LYS A 309 -21.55 35.01 7.25
C LYS A 309 -21.16 34.65 5.83
N GLU A 310 -20.45 35.56 5.15
CA GLU A 310 -19.83 35.24 3.86
C GLU A 310 -19.08 33.92 3.97
N ILE A 311 -19.37 32.99 3.04
CA ILE A 311 -18.74 31.68 2.98
C ILE A 311 -17.26 31.91 2.69
N GLU A 312 -16.38 31.62 3.64
CA GLU A 312 -14.95 31.65 3.40
C GLU A 312 -14.59 30.42 2.56
N VAL A 313 -14.33 30.62 1.28
CA VAL A 313 -13.90 29.56 0.36
C VAL A 313 -12.38 29.52 0.40
N LYS A 314 -11.85 28.44 0.95
CA LYS A 314 -10.42 28.19 0.97
C LYS A 314 -10.06 27.19 -0.12
N GLU A 315 -9.25 27.60 -1.09
CA GLU A 315 -8.65 26.66 -2.05
C GLU A 315 -7.71 25.71 -1.28
N TYR A 316 -8.01 24.43 -1.32
CA TYR A 316 -7.29 23.43 -0.53
C TYR A 316 -7.22 22.14 -1.33
N TYR A 317 -6.02 21.68 -1.63
CA TYR A 317 -5.81 20.41 -2.32
C TYR A 317 -5.31 19.34 -1.37
N ALA A 318 -5.99 18.20 -1.34
CA ALA A 318 -5.60 17.04 -0.54
C ALA A 318 -6.12 15.74 -1.13
N ASN A 319 -5.40 14.67 -0.89
CA ASN A 319 -5.95 13.33 -1.00
C ASN A 319 -6.87 13.08 0.19
N GLN A 320 -8.15 12.81 -0.05
CA GLN A 320 -9.15 12.65 1.00
C GLN A 320 -8.80 11.53 1.99
N ASN A 321 -8.14 10.47 1.53
CA ASN A 321 -7.73 9.36 2.39
C ASN A 321 -6.63 9.75 3.42
N LEU A 322 -5.97 10.88 3.23
CA LEU A 322 -4.94 11.41 4.15
C LEU A 322 -5.49 12.46 5.11
N MET A 323 -6.75 12.88 4.94
CA MET A 323 -7.36 13.89 5.78
C MET A 323 -7.76 13.32 7.15
N SER A 324 -7.71 14.17 8.15
CA SER A 324 -8.13 13.90 9.52
C SER A 324 -9.20 14.88 9.98
N VAL A 325 -9.81 14.63 11.13
CA VAL A 325 -10.78 15.55 11.75
C VAL A 325 -10.18 16.95 11.95
N LYS A 326 -8.87 17.04 12.24
CA LYS A 326 -8.18 18.33 12.44
C LYS A 326 -8.14 19.19 11.18
N ASP A 327 -8.23 18.59 9.98
CA ASP A 327 -8.22 19.32 8.71
C ASP A 327 -9.55 19.99 8.42
N VAL A 328 -10.63 19.53 9.05
CA VAL A 328 -12.01 19.99 8.81
C VAL A 328 -12.67 20.67 10.00
N LYS A 329 -12.16 20.52 11.22
CA LYS A 329 -12.70 21.11 12.45
C LYS A 329 -11.96 22.41 12.78
N LEU A 330 -12.70 23.50 12.94
CA LEU A 330 -12.16 24.81 13.36
C LEU A 330 -12.11 24.92 14.90
N ASP A 331 -11.34 25.89 15.38
CA ASP A 331 -11.15 26.12 16.84
C ASP A 331 -12.44 26.45 17.60
N ASP A 332 -13.44 27.01 16.90
CA ASP A 332 -14.77 27.30 17.45
C ASP A 332 -15.71 26.08 17.44
N GLY A 333 -15.23 24.92 16.98
CA GLY A 333 -15.96 23.66 16.88
C GLY A 333 -16.79 23.52 15.61
N SER A 334 -16.82 24.51 14.71
CA SER A 334 -17.50 24.41 13.42
C SER A 334 -16.74 23.42 12.49
N ILE A 335 -17.47 22.85 11.53
CA ILE A 335 -16.95 21.84 10.62
C ILE A 335 -17.04 22.35 9.20
N LEU A 336 -15.90 22.34 8.50
CA LEU A 336 -15.80 22.71 7.10
C LEU A 336 -16.41 21.61 6.23
N LYS A 337 -17.21 22.02 5.24
CA LYS A 337 -17.68 21.13 4.19
C LYS A 337 -16.57 20.90 3.16
N ILE A 338 -16.39 19.63 2.80
CA ILE A 338 -15.40 19.20 1.81
C ILE A 338 -16.07 19.15 0.44
N ARG A 339 -15.42 19.76 -0.57
CA ARG A 339 -15.71 19.51 -1.97
C ARG A 339 -14.57 18.72 -2.59
N SER A 340 -14.91 17.59 -3.20
CA SER A 340 -13.95 16.67 -3.84
C SER A 340 -14.43 16.22 -5.20
N PHE A 341 -13.54 15.63 -5.95
CA PHE A 341 -13.82 14.94 -7.22
C PHE A 341 -12.93 13.72 -7.38
N HIS A 342 -13.41 12.70 -8.03
CA HIS A 342 -12.63 11.57 -8.55
C HIS A 342 -12.79 11.41 -10.07
N ASN A 343 -13.72 12.15 -10.65
CA ASN A 343 -13.97 12.19 -12.09
C ASN A 343 -14.11 13.65 -12.52
N LEU A 344 -13.35 14.04 -13.52
CA LEU A 344 -13.32 15.40 -13.99
C LEU A 344 -13.53 15.44 -15.50
N LYS A 345 -14.65 16.06 -15.92
CA LYS A 345 -14.94 16.28 -17.34
C LYS A 345 -14.06 17.39 -17.88
N THR A 346 -13.45 17.16 -19.05
CA THR A 346 -12.70 18.19 -19.79
C THR A 346 -13.62 19.35 -20.19
N GLY A 347 -13.07 20.56 -20.27
CA GLY A 347 -13.85 21.78 -20.56
C GLY A 347 -14.78 22.23 -19.43
N SER A 348 -14.84 21.52 -18.29
CA SER A 348 -15.56 22.01 -17.11
C SER A 348 -14.82 23.20 -16.46
N PRO A 349 -15.52 24.10 -15.72
CA PRO A 349 -14.87 25.22 -15.04
C PRO A 349 -13.71 24.79 -14.12
N LEU A 350 -13.86 23.66 -13.45
CA LEU A 350 -12.80 23.10 -12.58
C LEU A 350 -11.62 22.62 -13.40
N SER A 351 -11.85 21.88 -14.51
CA SER A 351 -10.79 21.42 -15.42
C SER A 351 -9.97 22.60 -15.95
N GLU A 352 -10.63 23.70 -16.34
CA GLU A 352 -9.93 24.93 -16.79
C GLU A 352 -9.10 25.57 -15.69
N LYS A 353 -9.62 25.62 -14.45
CA LYS A 353 -8.91 26.13 -13.27
C LYS A 353 -7.63 25.33 -12.96
N LEU A 354 -7.62 24.04 -13.23
CA LEU A 354 -6.51 23.15 -12.91
C LEU A 354 -5.41 23.09 -13.98
N LYS A 355 -5.61 23.62 -15.19
CA LYS A 355 -4.71 23.47 -16.36
C LYS A 355 -3.23 23.69 -16.05
N ASP A 356 -2.93 24.76 -15.34
CA ASP A 356 -1.55 25.16 -15.08
C ASP A 356 -0.94 24.53 -13.84
N LYS A 357 -1.74 23.82 -13.05
CA LYS A 357 -1.28 23.17 -11.81
C LYS A 357 -0.54 21.87 -12.13
N LYS A 358 0.53 21.61 -11.39
CA LYS A 358 1.19 20.31 -11.41
C LYS A 358 0.34 19.26 -10.68
N LEU A 359 0.47 18.00 -11.07
CA LEU A 359 -0.23 16.89 -10.38
C LEU A 359 0.14 16.82 -8.88
N THR A 360 1.38 17.14 -8.54
CA THR A 360 1.85 17.24 -7.15
C THR A 360 1.22 18.39 -6.35
N GLU A 361 0.85 19.49 -7.00
CA GLU A 361 0.13 20.59 -6.35
C GLU A 361 -1.32 20.19 -6.01
N LEU A 362 -1.90 19.28 -6.79
CA LEU A 362 -3.21 18.69 -6.52
C LEU A 362 -3.16 17.64 -5.40
N LYS A 363 -1.97 17.38 -4.84
CA LYS A 363 -1.75 16.35 -3.80
C LYS A 363 -2.20 14.95 -4.22
N LEU A 364 -2.06 14.65 -5.50
CA LEU A 364 -2.25 13.30 -5.99
C LEU A 364 -1.19 12.36 -5.37
N PRO A 365 -1.52 11.08 -5.20
CA PRO A 365 -0.54 10.08 -4.76
C PRO A 365 0.69 10.06 -5.69
N PHE A 366 1.87 9.85 -5.12
CA PHE A 366 3.13 9.80 -5.87
C PHE A 366 3.11 8.72 -6.95
N ASN A 367 3.52 9.08 -8.15
CA ASN A 367 3.59 8.15 -9.29
C ASN A 367 2.24 7.48 -9.60
N ASP A 368 1.13 8.22 -9.47
CA ASP A 368 -0.18 7.65 -9.77
C ASP A 368 -0.39 7.43 -11.27
N ILE A 369 -1.28 6.50 -11.59
CA ILE A 369 -1.73 6.20 -12.94
C ILE A 369 -3.13 6.77 -13.08
N LEU A 370 -3.34 7.67 -14.04
CA LEU A 370 -4.65 8.26 -14.29
C LEU A 370 -5.39 7.49 -15.37
N ILE A 371 -6.72 7.54 -15.32
CA ILE A 371 -7.59 6.90 -16.31
C ILE A 371 -8.22 7.99 -17.17
N LEU A 372 -8.10 7.87 -18.47
CA LEU A 372 -8.81 8.71 -19.42
C LEU A 372 -9.91 7.89 -20.09
N ARG A 373 -11.13 8.41 -20.09
CA ARG A 373 -12.30 7.70 -20.61
C ARG A 373 -13.15 8.55 -21.53
N LYS A 374 -13.49 7.99 -22.71
CA LYS A 374 -14.44 8.56 -23.64
C LYS A 374 -15.47 7.51 -24.05
N GLY A 375 -16.67 7.60 -23.48
CA GLY A 375 -17.70 6.59 -23.69
C GLY A 375 -17.24 5.22 -23.17
N VAL A 376 -17.08 4.25 -24.08
CA VAL A 376 -16.58 2.91 -23.77
C VAL A 376 -15.06 2.77 -23.92
N ASP A 377 -14.42 3.74 -24.57
CA ASP A 377 -12.97 3.73 -24.77
C ASP A 377 -12.26 4.24 -23.52
N GLU A 378 -11.29 3.48 -23.08
CA GLU A 378 -10.51 3.76 -21.87
C GLU A 378 -9.03 3.51 -22.11
N ILE A 379 -8.20 4.41 -21.59
CA ILE A 379 -6.75 4.21 -21.49
C ILE A 379 -6.27 4.64 -20.12
N GLN A 380 -5.21 4.01 -19.67
CA GLN A 380 -4.48 4.39 -18.46
C GLN A 380 -3.19 5.09 -18.85
N ILE A 381 -2.84 6.15 -18.17
CA ILE A 381 -1.60 6.90 -18.39
C ILE A 381 -0.70 6.84 -17.17
N GLU A 382 0.54 6.44 -17.38
CA GLU A 382 1.61 6.50 -16.39
C GLU A 382 2.67 7.51 -16.80
N PHE A 383 3.47 7.94 -15.85
CA PHE A 383 4.53 8.93 -16.02
C PHE A 383 5.90 8.32 -15.73
N GLU A 384 6.98 9.02 -16.03
CA GLU A 384 8.29 8.62 -15.53
C GLU A 384 8.31 8.65 -14.01
N TYR A 385 8.91 7.62 -13.43
CA TYR A 385 8.93 7.41 -11.98
C TYR A 385 9.78 8.46 -11.27
N ASP A 386 9.23 9.06 -10.24
CA ASP A 386 9.99 9.87 -9.28
C ASP A 386 10.42 9.00 -8.09
N GLU A 387 11.69 9.07 -7.73
CA GLU A 387 12.17 8.39 -6.53
C GLU A 387 11.59 9.06 -5.27
N ILE A 388 10.89 8.28 -4.46
CA ILE A 388 10.19 8.77 -3.26
C ILE A 388 10.73 8.18 -1.96
N PHE A 389 11.54 7.12 -2.07
CA PHE A 389 12.13 6.47 -0.92
C PHE A 389 13.46 7.11 -0.53
N ARG A 390 13.72 7.17 0.77
CA ARG A 390 15.00 7.62 1.33
C ARG A 390 15.93 6.43 1.51
N THR A 391 17.16 6.59 1.08
CA THR A 391 18.24 5.60 1.28
C THR A 391 18.91 5.84 2.65
N ILE A 392 19.33 4.78 3.30
CA ILE A 392 20.13 4.80 4.54
C ILE A 392 21.61 4.83 4.22
#